data_4ac16d26d95521aaeef432e6c1aebeb5
#
_entry.id   4ac16d26d95521aaeef432e6c1aebeb5
#
_cell.length_a   1.000
_cell.length_b   1.000
_cell.length_c   1.000
_cell.angle_alpha   90.00
_cell.angle_beta   90.00
_cell.angle_gamma   90.00
#
_symmetry.space_group_name_H-M   'P 1'
#
loop_
_entity.id
_entity.type
_entity.pdbx_description
1 polymer ?
#
loop_
_entity_poly.entity_id
_entity_poly.type
_entity_poly.pdbx_seq_one_letter_code
_entity_poly.pdbx_strand_id
1 'polypeptide(L)'
;NMRYLRISGVLQRKGRGLMIVPTKHILAEKLAKATASTGPIIEQYRLLCSEAPLPTDNVDVAKALLDDLMKQMKDRHILFDITDLPLDTAAEINIARQRLENILAQTDEIQYAKDQCNQWQEIRDYMSLIIKGGGKLVYDEDNAIEVPKDEMPAYLEWILWRAALAIDHM
;
A
#
# COMPACT_ATOMS: atom_id res chain seq x y z
N ASN A 1 -10.59 -14.74 -11.42
CA ASN A 1 -9.84 -13.58 -11.94
C ASN A 1 -9.46 -12.51 -10.89
N MET A 2 -9.75 -12.74 -9.61
CA MET A 2 -9.32 -11.85 -8.52
C MET A 2 -7.80 -11.69 -8.41
N ARG A 3 -7.02 -12.70 -8.85
CA ARG A 3 -5.55 -12.65 -8.82
C ARG A 3 -5.01 -11.52 -9.69
N TYR A 4 -5.55 -11.32 -10.88
CA TYR A 4 -5.12 -10.24 -11.81
C TYR A 4 -5.48 -8.85 -11.30
N LEU A 5 -6.65 -8.68 -10.70
CA LEU A 5 -7.07 -7.41 -10.13
C LEU A 5 -6.17 -6.97 -8.96
N ARG A 6 -5.61 -7.92 -8.21
CA ARG A 6 -4.63 -7.62 -7.14
C ARG A 6 -3.25 -7.25 -7.69
N ILE A 7 -2.83 -7.86 -8.80
CA ILE A 7 -1.54 -7.54 -9.46
C ILE A 7 -1.51 -6.08 -9.94
N SER A 8 -2.65 -5.46 -10.27
CA SER A 8 -2.72 -4.05 -10.66
C SER A 8 -2.27 -3.09 -9.56
N GLY A 9 -2.18 -3.53 -8.31
CA GLY A 9 -1.86 -2.67 -7.16
C GLY A 9 -2.98 -1.70 -6.77
N VAL A 10 -4.10 -1.67 -7.50
CA VAL A 10 -5.26 -0.79 -7.23
C VAL A 10 -6.20 -1.41 -6.20
N LEU A 11 -6.24 -2.74 -6.15
CA LEU A 11 -7.13 -3.50 -5.27
C LEU A 11 -6.35 -4.34 -4.28
N GLN A 12 -6.79 -4.34 -3.03
CA GLN A 12 -6.28 -5.21 -1.97
C GLN A 12 -7.39 -6.03 -1.35
N ARG A 13 -7.02 -7.16 -0.73
CA ARG A 13 -7.96 -8.01 0.00
C ARG A 13 -8.29 -7.39 1.36
N LYS A 14 -9.59 -7.37 1.70
CA LYS A 14 -10.06 -7.04 3.05
C LYS A 14 -11.06 -8.11 3.49
N GLY A 15 -10.63 -8.98 4.39
CA GLY A 15 -11.43 -10.14 4.80
C GLY A 15 -11.77 -11.05 3.61
N ARG A 16 -13.06 -11.28 3.36
CA ARG A 16 -13.57 -12.07 2.22
C ARG A 16 -13.79 -11.24 0.95
N GLY A 17 -13.61 -9.92 0.99
CA GLY A 17 -13.84 -8.99 -0.11
C GLY A 17 -12.58 -8.38 -0.69
N LEU A 18 -12.79 -7.44 -1.61
CA LEU A 18 -11.77 -6.57 -2.19
C LEU A 18 -12.11 -5.13 -1.83
N MET A 19 -11.08 -4.32 -1.60
CA MET A 19 -11.20 -2.88 -1.46
C MET A 19 -10.19 -2.17 -2.36
N ILE A 20 -10.52 -0.94 -2.75
CA ILE A 20 -9.55 -0.08 -3.41
C ILE A 20 -8.50 0.32 -2.39
N VAL A 21 -7.21 0.23 -2.77
CA VAL A 21 -6.12 0.74 -1.95
C VAL A 21 -6.36 2.24 -1.71
N PRO A 22 -6.38 2.74 -0.46
CA PRO A 22 -6.75 4.12 -0.16
C PRO A 22 -5.96 5.17 -0.96
N THR A 23 -4.67 4.97 -1.15
CA THR A 23 -3.78 5.86 -1.93
C THR A 23 -4.00 5.77 -3.45
N LYS A 24 -4.80 4.82 -3.93
CA LYS A 24 -5.08 4.61 -5.37
C LYS A 24 -6.52 4.96 -5.77
N HIS A 25 -7.27 5.65 -4.90
CA HIS A 25 -8.68 6.01 -5.17
C HIS A 25 -8.84 6.85 -6.44
N ILE A 26 -8.01 7.88 -6.62
CA ILE A 26 -8.06 8.75 -7.81
C ILE A 26 -7.74 7.95 -9.07
N LEU A 27 -6.73 7.08 -9.02
CA LEU A 27 -6.41 6.19 -10.14
C LEU A 27 -7.58 5.26 -10.47
N ALA A 28 -8.21 4.67 -9.45
CA ALA A 28 -9.36 3.79 -9.63
C ALA A 28 -10.56 4.53 -10.27
N GLU A 29 -10.85 5.78 -9.86
CA GLU A 29 -11.90 6.59 -10.47
C GLU A 29 -11.60 6.94 -11.93
N LYS A 30 -10.36 7.30 -12.24
CA LYS A 30 -9.95 7.61 -13.62
C LYS A 30 -10.05 6.38 -14.51
N LEU A 31 -9.61 5.22 -14.03
CA LEU A 31 -9.74 3.94 -14.72
C LEU A 31 -11.22 3.57 -14.95
N ALA A 32 -12.06 3.69 -13.92
CA ALA A 32 -13.49 3.40 -14.03
C ALA A 32 -14.19 4.30 -15.07
N LYS A 33 -13.85 5.58 -15.11
CA LYS A 33 -14.40 6.52 -16.10
C LYS A 33 -13.90 6.26 -17.52
N ALA A 34 -12.66 5.84 -17.68
CA ALA A 34 -12.06 5.58 -18.98
C ALA A 34 -12.50 4.22 -19.59
N THR A 35 -12.74 3.22 -18.75
CA THR A 35 -13.13 1.86 -19.18
C THR A 35 -14.64 1.65 -19.26
N ALA A 36 -15.45 2.67 -19.06
CA ALA A 36 -16.91 2.62 -19.24
C ALA A 36 -17.29 2.50 -20.74
N SER A 37 -16.57 1.67 -21.50
CA SER A 37 -16.96 1.23 -22.82
C SER A 37 -18.11 0.27 -22.68
N THR A 38 -19.29 0.66 -23.17
CA THR A 38 -20.52 -0.13 -23.17
C THR A 38 -20.57 -1.15 -24.32
N GLY A 39 -19.44 -1.42 -24.98
CA GLY A 39 -19.34 -2.33 -26.12
C GLY A 39 -19.28 -3.81 -25.74
N PRO A 40 -19.50 -4.70 -26.69
CA PRO A 40 -19.35 -6.14 -26.49
C PRO A 40 -17.96 -6.50 -25.95
N ILE A 41 -17.88 -7.53 -25.10
CA ILE A 41 -16.62 -8.00 -24.47
C ILE A 41 -15.52 -8.24 -25.52
N ILE A 42 -15.87 -8.73 -26.71
CA ILE A 42 -14.92 -8.99 -27.81
C ILE A 42 -14.26 -7.70 -28.32
N GLU A 43 -15.01 -6.60 -28.39
CA GLU A 43 -14.46 -5.29 -28.78
C GLU A 43 -13.56 -4.71 -27.70
N GLN A 44 -13.91 -4.91 -26.42
CA GLN A 44 -13.05 -4.53 -25.31
C GLN A 44 -11.73 -5.30 -25.33
N TYR A 45 -11.76 -6.60 -25.61
CA TYR A 45 -10.52 -7.39 -25.80
C TYR A 45 -9.70 -6.91 -27.00
N ARG A 46 -10.34 -6.58 -28.12
CA ARG A 46 -9.63 -6.03 -29.29
C ARG A 46 -8.95 -4.71 -28.97
N LEU A 47 -9.62 -3.79 -28.26
CA LEU A 47 -9.04 -2.53 -27.81
C LEU A 47 -7.83 -2.74 -26.89
N LEU A 48 -7.94 -3.67 -25.92
CA LEU A 48 -6.84 -3.99 -25.01
C LEU A 48 -5.65 -4.65 -25.73
N CYS A 49 -5.91 -5.39 -26.82
CA CYS A 49 -4.85 -6.05 -27.61
C CYS A 49 -4.30 -5.19 -28.76
N SER A 50 -4.91 -4.05 -29.07
CA SER A 50 -4.56 -3.18 -30.20
C SER A 50 -3.61 -2.02 -29.84
N GLU A 51 -2.87 -2.12 -28.73
CA GLU A 51 -2.00 -1.03 -28.24
C GLU A 51 -2.75 0.30 -28.02
N ALA A 52 -4.04 0.22 -27.73
CA ALA A 52 -4.82 1.40 -27.41
C ALA A 52 -4.21 2.10 -26.17
N PRO A 53 -4.06 3.43 -26.17
CA PRO A 53 -3.46 4.16 -25.06
C PRO A 53 -4.25 3.89 -23.79
N LEU A 54 -3.52 3.56 -22.72
CA LEU A 54 -4.09 3.41 -21.40
C LEU A 54 -4.53 4.79 -20.86
N PRO A 55 -5.48 4.86 -19.94
CA PRO A 55 -5.84 6.13 -19.28
C PRO A 55 -4.65 6.83 -18.64
N THR A 56 -3.64 6.08 -18.20
CA THR A 56 -2.38 6.59 -17.63
C THR A 56 -1.42 7.14 -18.68
N ASP A 57 -1.65 6.90 -19.96
CA ASP A 57 -0.85 7.48 -21.06
C ASP A 57 -1.33 8.89 -21.44
N ASN A 58 -2.45 9.34 -20.87
CA ASN A 58 -2.93 10.69 -21.00
C ASN A 58 -2.15 11.61 -20.05
N VAL A 59 -1.53 12.66 -20.60
CA VAL A 59 -0.69 13.62 -19.86
C VAL A 59 -1.47 14.32 -18.75
N ASP A 60 -2.72 14.72 -18.98
CA ASP A 60 -3.52 15.42 -17.97
C ASP A 60 -3.88 14.51 -16.81
N VAL A 61 -4.17 13.23 -17.10
CA VAL A 61 -4.43 12.24 -16.05
C VAL A 61 -3.15 11.96 -15.26
N ALA A 62 -2.02 11.80 -15.93
CA ALA A 62 -0.73 11.57 -15.29
C ALA A 62 -0.35 12.75 -14.38
N LYS A 63 -0.54 14.00 -14.84
CA LYS A 63 -0.33 15.21 -14.03
C LYS A 63 -1.24 15.24 -12.81
N ALA A 64 -2.54 14.99 -12.96
CA ALA A 64 -3.46 14.98 -11.83
C ALA A 64 -3.08 13.96 -10.76
N LEU A 65 -2.57 12.78 -11.15
CA LEU A 65 -2.09 11.76 -10.22
C LEU A 65 -0.79 12.18 -9.52
N LEU A 66 0.11 12.84 -10.23
CA LEU A 66 1.35 13.38 -9.66
C LEU A 66 1.04 14.50 -8.65
N ASP A 67 0.16 15.44 -9.01
CA ASP A 67 -0.24 16.56 -8.15
C ASP A 67 -0.89 16.08 -6.86
N ASP A 68 -1.77 15.06 -6.94
CA ASP A 68 -2.37 14.45 -5.76
C ASP A 68 -1.32 13.83 -4.85
N LEU A 69 -0.36 13.08 -5.41
CA LEU A 69 0.73 12.49 -4.63
C LEU A 69 1.61 13.55 -3.98
N MET A 70 1.97 14.60 -4.72
CA MET A 70 2.73 15.74 -4.17
C MET A 70 1.98 16.44 -3.02
N LYS A 71 0.66 16.57 -3.13
CA LYS A 71 -0.18 17.10 -2.07
C LYS A 71 -0.14 16.20 -0.83
N GLN A 72 -0.32 14.89 -0.99
CA GLN A 72 -0.24 13.94 0.12
C GLN A 72 1.11 14.01 0.83
N MET A 73 2.23 14.12 0.08
CA MET A 73 3.56 14.24 0.67
C MET A 73 3.74 15.56 1.42
N LYS A 74 3.25 16.68 0.88
CA LYS A 74 3.27 17.98 1.58
C LYS A 74 2.44 17.96 2.86
N ASP A 75 1.25 17.39 2.83
CA ASP A 75 0.37 17.28 4.00
C ASP A 75 1.02 16.45 5.12
N ARG A 76 1.89 15.52 4.75
CA ARG A 76 2.69 14.68 5.67
C ARG A 76 4.07 15.25 5.99
N HIS A 77 4.41 16.46 5.51
CA HIS A 77 5.71 17.13 5.69
C HIS A 77 6.90 16.31 5.17
N ILE A 78 6.69 15.47 4.14
CA ILE A 78 7.75 14.69 3.51
C ILE A 78 8.45 15.56 2.48
N LEU A 79 9.77 15.71 2.62
CA LEU A 79 10.59 16.46 1.67
C LEU A 79 10.79 15.66 0.38
N PHE A 80 10.61 16.31 -0.75
CA PHE A 80 10.87 15.74 -2.05
C PHE A 80 11.31 16.81 -3.05
N ASP A 81 12.06 16.40 -4.07
CA ASP A 81 12.47 17.23 -5.18
C ASP A 81 12.32 16.47 -6.49
N ILE A 82 11.64 17.08 -7.44
CA ILE A 82 11.44 16.58 -8.80
C ILE A 82 11.79 17.63 -9.86
N THR A 83 12.47 18.71 -9.48
CA THR A 83 12.81 19.81 -10.39
C THR A 83 13.79 19.40 -11.49
N ASP A 84 14.53 18.32 -11.29
CA ASP A 84 15.46 17.71 -12.23
C ASP A 84 14.80 16.77 -13.25
N LEU A 85 13.49 16.50 -13.11
CA LEU A 85 12.77 15.55 -13.95
C LEU A 85 11.95 16.27 -15.04
N PRO A 86 12.04 15.80 -16.30
CA PRO A 86 11.14 16.27 -17.34
C PRO A 86 9.70 15.81 -17.06
N LEU A 87 8.72 16.66 -17.37
CA LEU A 87 7.30 16.41 -17.13
C LEU A 87 6.45 16.71 -18.39
N ASP A 88 7.03 16.54 -19.57
CA ASP A 88 6.39 16.85 -20.83
C ASP A 88 5.49 15.72 -21.35
N THR A 89 5.87 14.51 -21.10
CA THR A 89 5.15 13.30 -21.53
C THR A 89 4.56 12.51 -20.36
N ALA A 90 3.51 11.75 -20.62
CA ALA A 90 2.91 10.87 -19.61
C ALA A 90 3.90 9.85 -19.03
N ALA A 91 4.83 9.37 -19.86
CA ALA A 91 5.88 8.43 -19.42
C ALA A 91 6.82 9.09 -18.40
N GLU A 92 7.30 10.30 -18.68
CA GLU A 92 8.17 11.07 -17.77
C GLU A 92 7.46 11.40 -16.45
N ILE A 93 6.20 11.82 -16.52
CA ILE A 93 5.38 12.09 -15.34
C ILE A 93 5.18 10.81 -14.50
N ASN A 94 4.97 9.66 -15.14
CA ASN A 94 4.85 8.39 -14.43
C ASN A 94 6.17 7.98 -13.77
N ILE A 95 7.34 8.28 -14.36
CA ILE A 95 8.65 8.06 -13.72
C ILE A 95 8.78 8.95 -12.48
N ALA A 96 8.44 10.24 -12.59
CA ALA A 96 8.46 11.16 -11.45
C ALA A 96 7.52 10.68 -10.34
N ARG A 97 6.31 10.25 -10.68
CA ARG A 97 5.34 9.69 -9.73
C ARG A 97 5.88 8.44 -9.03
N GLN A 98 6.50 7.52 -9.77
CA GLN A 98 7.10 6.32 -9.19
C GLN A 98 8.24 6.64 -8.22
N ARG A 99 9.07 7.66 -8.54
CA ARG A 99 10.11 8.16 -7.62
C ARG A 99 9.50 8.64 -6.30
N LEU A 100 8.43 9.43 -6.36
CA LEU A 100 7.74 9.92 -5.17
C LEU A 100 7.04 8.80 -4.39
N GLU A 101 6.41 7.83 -5.07
CA GLU A 101 5.83 6.66 -4.43
C GLU A 101 6.87 5.85 -3.65
N ASN A 102 8.09 5.72 -4.19
CA ASN A 102 9.20 5.04 -3.50
C ASN A 102 9.65 5.81 -2.25
N ILE A 103 9.76 7.16 -2.33
CA ILE A 103 10.10 7.99 -1.18
C ILE A 103 9.04 7.85 -0.08
N LEU A 104 7.76 7.87 -0.47
CA LEU A 104 6.65 7.71 0.45
C LEU A 104 6.69 6.33 1.14
N ALA A 105 6.89 5.26 0.37
CA ALA A 105 6.99 3.90 0.90
C ALA A 105 8.16 3.76 1.88
N GLN A 106 9.35 4.28 1.54
CA GLN A 106 10.51 4.28 2.44
C GLN A 106 10.23 5.07 3.73
N THR A 107 9.56 6.22 3.63
CA THR A 107 9.17 7.01 4.81
C THR A 107 8.20 6.24 5.70
N ASP A 108 7.23 5.55 5.11
CA ASP A 108 6.27 4.71 5.83
C ASP A 108 6.97 3.53 6.53
N GLU A 109 7.94 2.89 5.87
CA GLU A 109 8.73 1.81 6.46
C GLU A 109 9.55 2.30 7.66
N ILE A 110 10.24 3.45 7.52
CA ILE A 110 11.01 4.06 8.61
C ILE A 110 10.10 4.44 9.79
N GLN A 111 8.95 5.04 9.50
CA GLN A 111 7.99 5.42 10.54
C GLN A 111 7.44 4.18 11.24
N TYR A 112 7.06 3.15 10.50
CA TYR A 112 6.60 1.89 11.06
C TYR A 112 7.67 1.26 11.96
N ALA A 113 8.93 1.23 11.52
CA ALA A 113 10.03 0.70 12.30
C ALA A 113 10.23 1.46 13.62
N LYS A 114 10.17 2.81 13.59
CA LYS A 114 10.23 3.65 14.79
C LYS A 114 9.07 3.38 15.76
N ASP A 115 7.87 3.17 15.22
CA ASP A 115 6.69 2.86 16.04
C ASP A 115 6.86 1.51 16.75
N GLN A 116 7.56 0.52 16.15
CA GLN A 116 7.87 -0.73 16.82
C GLN A 116 8.77 -0.53 18.05
N CYS A 117 9.74 0.39 18.01
CA CYS A 117 10.57 0.70 19.17
C CYS A 117 9.73 1.15 20.37
N ASN A 118 8.67 1.90 20.14
CA ASN A 118 7.76 2.37 21.17
C ASN A 118 6.82 1.27 21.71
N GLN A 119 6.68 0.18 20.97
CA GLN A 119 5.79 -0.95 21.29
C GLN A 119 6.54 -2.19 21.80
N TRP A 120 7.78 -2.03 22.28
CA TRP A 120 8.61 -3.15 22.75
C TRP A 120 7.96 -4.00 23.83
N GLN A 121 7.13 -3.39 24.70
CA GLN A 121 6.40 -4.11 25.73
C GLN A 121 5.37 -5.06 25.16
N GLU A 122 4.59 -4.59 24.19
CA GLU A 122 3.62 -5.41 23.47
C GLU A 122 4.31 -6.58 22.74
N ILE A 123 5.44 -6.29 22.06
CA ILE A 123 6.26 -7.32 21.39
C ILE A 123 6.68 -8.41 22.38
N ARG A 124 7.19 -8.01 23.56
CA ARG A 124 7.59 -8.95 24.62
C ARG A 124 6.41 -9.78 25.12
N ASP A 125 5.24 -9.16 25.25
CA ASP A 125 4.06 -9.83 25.78
C ASP A 125 3.50 -10.85 24.79
N TYR A 126 3.50 -10.53 23.48
CA TYR A 126 3.23 -11.52 22.44
C TYR A 126 4.20 -12.69 22.46
N MET A 127 5.50 -12.44 22.56
CA MET A 127 6.51 -13.50 22.68
C MET A 127 6.25 -14.38 23.89
N SER A 128 5.90 -13.78 25.02
CA SER A 128 5.58 -14.52 26.26
C SER A 128 4.35 -15.42 26.10
N LEU A 129 3.31 -14.95 25.38
CA LEU A 129 2.12 -15.74 25.09
C LEU A 129 2.43 -16.91 24.15
N ILE A 130 3.25 -16.68 23.11
CA ILE A 130 3.68 -17.73 22.18
C ILE A 130 4.46 -18.83 22.94
N ILE A 131 5.41 -18.45 23.82
CA ILE A 131 6.19 -19.40 24.64
C ILE A 131 5.28 -20.22 25.55
N LYS A 132 4.21 -19.65 26.09
CA LYS A 132 3.21 -20.34 26.92
C LYS A 132 2.24 -21.22 26.12
N GLY A 133 2.31 -21.25 24.81
CA GLY A 133 1.44 -22.04 23.96
C GLY A 133 0.15 -21.33 23.55
N GLY A 134 0.18 -20.01 23.46
CA GLY A 134 -0.97 -19.16 23.13
C GLY A 134 -1.77 -18.72 24.35
N GLY A 135 -2.72 -17.82 24.12
CA GLY A 135 -3.58 -17.26 25.17
C GLY A 135 -3.96 -15.81 24.90
N LYS A 136 -4.52 -15.17 25.90
CA LYS A 136 -4.98 -13.78 25.82
C LYS A 136 -4.42 -12.96 26.99
N LEU A 137 -3.87 -11.80 26.67
CA LEU A 137 -3.50 -10.76 27.63
C LEU A 137 -4.37 -9.52 27.36
N VAL A 138 -5.11 -9.08 28.36
CA VAL A 138 -5.99 -7.90 28.29
C VAL A 138 -5.38 -6.80 29.13
N TYR A 139 -5.03 -5.68 28.51
CA TYR A 139 -4.57 -4.49 29.21
C TYR A 139 -5.74 -3.58 29.63
N ASP A 140 -6.70 -3.41 28.71
CA ASP A 140 -7.96 -2.69 28.88
C ASP A 140 -9.00 -3.20 27.85
N GLU A 141 -10.18 -2.56 27.79
CA GLU A 141 -11.28 -2.97 26.90
C GLU A 141 -10.90 -2.93 25.39
N ASP A 142 -10.05 -1.97 25.00
CA ASP A 142 -9.67 -1.71 23.61
C ASP A 142 -8.31 -2.33 23.25
N ASN A 143 -7.53 -2.77 24.24
CA ASN A 143 -6.13 -3.14 24.09
C ASN A 143 -5.91 -4.58 24.60
N ALA A 144 -6.18 -5.54 23.73
CA ALA A 144 -6.02 -6.95 24.02
C ALA A 144 -5.03 -7.60 23.05
N ILE A 145 -4.10 -8.37 23.60
CA ILE A 145 -3.20 -9.24 22.84
C ILE A 145 -3.78 -10.66 22.92
N GLU A 146 -4.04 -11.25 21.76
CA GLU A 146 -4.54 -12.63 21.65
C GLU A 146 -3.69 -13.41 20.66
N VAL A 147 -3.23 -14.60 21.09
CA VAL A 147 -2.49 -15.54 20.25
C VAL A 147 -3.24 -16.87 20.24
N PRO A 148 -4.11 -17.13 19.25
CA PRO A 148 -4.79 -18.40 19.08
C PRO A 148 -3.78 -19.52 18.88
N LYS A 149 -4.05 -20.68 19.48
CA LYS A 149 -3.11 -21.80 19.50
C LYS A 149 -2.77 -22.34 18.11
N ASP A 150 -3.73 -22.35 17.22
CA ASP A 150 -3.61 -22.81 15.83
C ASP A 150 -2.92 -21.81 14.92
N GLU A 151 -2.85 -20.53 15.32
CA GLU A 151 -2.22 -19.45 14.56
C GLU A 151 -0.82 -19.07 15.07
N MET A 152 -0.34 -19.70 16.17
CA MET A 152 0.95 -19.37 16.78
C MET A 152 2.14 -19.29 15.81
N PRO A 153 2.29 -20.18 14.80
CA PRO A 153 3.42 -20.08 13.87
C PRO A 153 3.44 -18.77 13.08
N ALA A 154 2.27 -18.31 12.64
CA ALA A 154 2.15 -17.04 11.90
C ALA A 154 2.43 -15.82 12.82
N TYR A 155 1.93 -15.86 14.06
CA TYR A 155 2.22 -14.83 15.06
C TYR A 155 3.70 -14.80 15.44
N LEU A 156 4.36 -15.97 15.55
CA LEU A 156 5.79 -16.04 15.84
C LEU A 156 6.61 -15.35 14.74
N GLU A 157 6.33 -15.64 13.48
CA GLU A 157 7.01 -15.02 12.35
C GLU A 157 6.81 -13.48 12.36
N TRP A 158 5.58 -13.04 12.53
CA TRP A 158 5.24 -11.63 12.58
C TRP A 158 5.91 -10.89 13.75
N ILE A 159 5.91 -11.49 14.97
CA ILE A 159 6.49 -10.81 16.13
C ILE A 159 8.01 -10.79 16.09
N LEU A 160 8.66 -11.82 15.51
CA LEU A 160 10.11 -11.83 15.29
C LEU A 160 10.52 -10.71 14.33
N TRP A 161 9.74 -10.49 13.28
CA TRP A 161 9.98 -9.39 12.37
C TRP A 161 9.83 -8.02 13.04
N ARG A 162 8.77 -7.81 13.84
CA ARG A 162 8.60 -6.59 14.65
C ARG A 162 9.76 -6.39 15.63
N ALA A 163 10.20 -7.45 16.30
CA ALA A 163 11.33 -7.39 17.22
C ALA A 163 12.63 -6.99 16.50
N ALA A 164 12.89 -7.55 15.32
CA ALA A 164 14.07 -7.20 14.52
C ALA A 164 14.05 -5.71 14.15
N LEU A 165 12.91 -5.18 13.68
CA LEU A 165 12.75 -3.76 13.36
C LEU A 165 12.95 -2.86 14.59
N ALA A 166 12.42 -3.26 15.75
CA ALA A 166 12.58 -2.51 16.98
C ALA A 166 14.06 -2.43 17.42
N ILE A 167 14.83 -3.51 17.26
CA ILE A 167 16.26 -3.56 17.61
C ILE A 167 17.10 -2.72 16.64
N ASP A 168 16.79 -2.75 15.35
CA ASP A 168 17.56 -2.04 14.32
C ASP A 168 17.45 -0.51 14.45
N HIS A 169 16.40 -0.02 15.12
CA HIS A 169 16.11 1.41 15.31
C HIS A 169 16.28 1.92 16.76
N MET A 170 16.76 1.08 17.70
CA MET A 170 17.14 1.50 19.05
C MET A 170 18.54 2.11 19.05
#